data_e8a07192cafc7ae0ff3564910b041978
#
_entry.id   e8a07192cafc7ae0ff3564910b041978
#
_cell.length_a   1.000
_cell.length_b   1.000
_cell.length_c   1.000
_cell.angle_alpha   90.00
_cell.angle_beta   90.00
_cell.angle_gamma   90.00
#
_symmetry.space_group_name_H-M   'P 1'
#
loop_
_entity.id
_entity.type
_entity.pdbx_description
1 polymer ?
#
loop_
_entity_poly.entity_id
_entity_poly.type
_entity_poly.pdbx_seq_one_letter_code
_entity_poly.pdbx_strand_id
1 'polypeptide(L)'
;MDYELMPDKLSIDGNSKPNVSFVPYAAEAPIVKGKSRLTQHMISLITKGEKLIYTNGRPLHITPKTILLLSSGNYLFTEKLDGPERVKSILIFFDREYLQNIIKASAHPSKKSSEKIPYSLFDKDEYLNNFISSVETLLSSNIFSESMQVAKLNELLVYLFNKYPETLHNFQDVSEALTIEERIQNAAQQNVFNNLSVSELAFLCHVSLPTFKRKFQQLYNQSPGKWMQLQRITTAGQLLHKGVKPSEVYLQVGYENHSSFSQAFKEHFGLLPKDYK
;
A
#
# COMPACT_ATOMS: atom_id res chain seq x y z
N MET A 1 -20.87 3.35 -3.02
CA MET A 1 -19.75 2.42 -2.79
C MET A 1 -18.87 3.05 -1.75
N ASP A 2 -18.31 2.28 -0.82
CA ASP A 2 -17.50 2.78 0.31
C ASP A 2 -16.00 2.87 -0.04
N TYR A 3 -15.67 3.11 -1.32
CA TYR A 3 -14.31 3.28 -1.84
C TYR A 3 -14.30 4.11 -3.12
N GLU A 4 -13.15 4.73 -3.38
CA GLU A 4 -12.89 5.51 -4.59
C GLU A 4 -12.34 4.62 -5.70
N LEU A 5 -12.86 4.79 -6.91
CA LEU A 5 -12.36 4.08 -8.09
C LEU A 5 -11.32 4.97 -8.80
N MET A 6 -10.10 4.46 -8.95
CA MET A 6 -8.99 5.19 -9.55
C MET A 6 -8.55 4.51 -10.87
N PRO A 7 -8.30 5.24 -11.94
CA PRO A 7 -8.21 6.71 -12.05
C PRO A 7 -9.53 7.45 -12.23
N ASP A 8 -10.69 6.79 -12.29
CA ASP A 8 -11.98 7.37 -12.70
C ASP A 8 -12.33 8.63 -11.91
N LYS A 9 -12.06 8.66 -10.60
CA LYS A 9 -12.30 9.83 -9.74
C LYS A 9 -11.48 11.06 -10.16
N LEU A 10 -10.31 10.85 -10.76
CA LEU A 10 -9.38 11.92 -11.15
C LEU A 10 -9.56 12.36 -12.61
N SER A 11 -10.39 11.65 -13.39
CA SER A 11 -10.67 11.99 -14.79
C SER A 11 -11.64 13.15 -14.86
N ILE A 12 -11.25 14.23 -15.53
CA ILE A 12 -12.08 15.43 -15.73
C ILE A 12 -13.16 15.20 -16.79
N ASP A 13 -12.88 14.36 -17.78
CA ASP A 13 -13.78 14.04 -18.90
C ASP A 13 -14.26 12.59 -18.79
N GLY A 14 -15.55 12.38 -18.58
CA GLY A 14 -16.19 11.06 -18.48
C GLY A 14 -16.11 10.15 -19.71
N ASN A 15 -15.18 10.40 -20.63
CA ASN A 15 -14.90 9.62 -21.83
C ASN A 15 -13.80 8.57 -21.58
N SER A 16 -13.80 7.53 -22.40
CA SER A 16 -12.97 6.31 -22.37
C SER A 16 -11.63 6.45 -21.64
N LYS A 17 -11.37 5.54 -20.68
CA LYS A 17 -10.09 5.47 -19.96
C LYS A 17 -8.93 5.45 -20.94
N PRO A 18 -8.00 6.42 -20.88
CA PRO A 18 -6.79 6.34 -21.64
C PRO A 18 -5.94 5.15 -21.14
N ASN A 19 -5.26 4.47 -22.04
CA ASN A 19 -4.37 3.37 -21.69
C ASN A 19 -3.19 3.82 -20.83
N VAL A 20 -2.84 5.10 -20.90
CA VAL A 20 -1.81 5.77 -20.06
C VAL A 20 -2.31 7.16 -19.67
N SER A 21 -2.22 7.50 -18.43
CA SER A 21 -2.53 8.87 -17.95
C SER A 21 -1.57 9.34 -16.86
N PHE A 22 -1.16 10.60 -16.97
CA PHE A 22 -0.36 11.31 -15.98
C PHE A 22 -1.25 12.35 -15.30
N VAL A 23 -1.51 12.19 -14.01
CA VAL A 23 -2.44 13.02 -13.25
C VAL A 23 -1.69 13.72 -12.12
N PRO A 24 -1.65 15.08 -12.13
CA PRO A 24 -1.17 15.81 -10.97
C PRO A 24 -2.15 15.65 -9.82
N TYR A 25 -1.64 15.34 -8.64
CA TYR A 25 -2.43 15.12 -7.43
C TYR A 25 -1.92 16.00 -6.29
N ALA A 26 -2.84 16.64 -5.60
CA ALA A 26 -2.57 17.34 -4.34
C ALA A 26 -3.68 16.99 -3.34
N ALA A 27 -3.30 16.56 -2.14
CA ALA A 27 -4.26 16.34 -1.08
C ALA A 27 -4.89 17.65 -0.61
N GLU A 28 -6.21 17.74 -0.61
CA GLU A 28 -6.94 18.93 -0.16
C GLU A 28 -7.19 18.92 1.35
N ALA A 29 -7.33 17.73 1.92
CA ALA A 29 -7.57 17.48 3.34
C ALA A 29 -6.82 16.22 3.80
N PRO A 30 -6.58 16.05 5.13
CA PRO A 30 -6.02 14.84 5.67
C PRO A 30 -6.92 13.64 5.35
N ILE A 31 -6.34 12.56 4.88
CA ILE A 31 -7.04 11.30 4.63
C ILE A 31 -6.46 10.23 5.57
N VAL A 32 -7.31 9.54 6.30
CA VAL A 32 -6.91 8.43 7.17
C VAL A 32 -7.58 7.15 6.68
N LYS A 33 -6.79 6.20 6.20
CA LYS A 33 -7.25 4.90 5.69
C LYS A 33 -8.34 5.00 4.62
N GLY A 34 -8.24 6.03 3.75
CA GLY A 34 -9.13 6.17 2.60
C GLY A 34 -9.03 4.94 1.70
N LYS A 35 -10.17 4.37 1.34
CA LYS A 35 -10.25 3.16 0.50
C LYS A 35 -10.20 3.55 -0.96
N SER A 36 -9.25 2.99 -1.70
CA SER A 36 -9.14 3.17 -3.15
C SER A 36 -8.98 1.83 -3.85
N ARG A 37 -9.70 1.67 -4.95
CA ARG A 37 -9.54 0.55 -5.88
C ARG A 37 -8.89 1.04 -7.16
N LEU A 38 -7.70 0.54 -7.42
CA LEU A 38 -6.98 0.79 -8.67
C LEU A 38 -7.47 -0.19 -9.74
N THR A 39 -7.95 0.33 -10.85
CA THR A 39 -8.37 -0.47 -12.02
C THR A 39 -7.25 -0.67 -13.03
N GLN A 40 -6.19 0.13 -12.93
CA GLN A 40 -4.95 0.08 -13.70
C GLN A 40 -3.76 -0.01 -12.73
N HIS A 41 -2.58 -0.37 -13.22
CA HIS A 41 -1.34 -0.20 -12.48
C HIS A 41 -1.08 1.29 -12.24
N MET A 42 -0.41 1.63 -11.15
CA MET A 42 -0.13 3.02 -10.80
C MET A 42 1.33 3.19 -10.38
N ILE A 43 2.00 4.18 -10.95
CA ILE A 43 3.24 4.71 -10.39
C ILE A 43 2.92 6.00 -9.65
N SER A 44 3.39 6.13 -8.41
CA SER A 44 3.27 7.35 -7.61
C SER A 44 4.63 8.00 -7.42
N LEU A 45 4.75 9.20 -7.97
CA LEU A 45 5.93 10.06 -7.86
C LEU A 45 5.62 11.16 -6.85
N ILE A 46 5.86 10.91 -5.54
CA ILE A 46 5.66 11.93 -4.52
C ILE A 46 6.73 13.00 -4.65
N THR A 47 6.30 14.28 -4.73
CA THR A 47 7.18 15.45 -4.80
C THR A 47 7.21 16.21 -3.48
N LYS A 48 6.12 16.16 -2.68
CA LYS A 48 6.03 16.75 -1.34
C LYS A 48 5.20 15.88 -0.40
N GLY A 49 5.50 15.98 0.91
CA GLY A 49 4.78 15.26 1.97
C GLY A 49 5.04 13.77 1.97
N GLU A 50 4.24 13.04 2.73
CA GLU A 50 4.40 11.60 2.95
C GLU A 50 3.06 10.88 2.88
N LYS A 51 3.09 9.62 2.42
CA LYS A 51 1.92 8.73 2.38
C LYS A 51 2.22 7.43 3.10
N LEU A 52 1.24 6.92 3.84
CA LEU A 52 1.24 5.56 4.33
C LEU A 52 0.21 4.75 3.55
N ILE A 53 0.65 3.65 2.95
CA ILE A 53 -0.20 2.81 2.11
C ILE A 53 -0.29 1.43 2.75
N TYR A 54 -1.51 0.98 3.01
CA TYR A 54 -1.76 -0.38 3.49
C TYR A 54 -2.09 -1.25 2.28
N THR A 55 -1.44 -2.38 2.24
CA THR A 55 -1.60 -3.42 1.23
C THR A 55 -2.03 -4.73 1.91
N ASN A 56 -2.19 -5.77 1.12
CA ASN A 56 -2.31 -7.13 1.67
C ASN A 56 -1.02 -7.61 2.40
N GLY A 57 0.11 -6.93 2.16
CA GLY A 57 1.39 -7.14 2.85
C GLY A 57 1.69 -6.07 3.90
N ARG A 58 2.97 -5.75 4.05
CA ARG A 58 3.41 -4.70 4.98
C ARG A 58 2.92 -3.32 4.54
N PRO A 59 2.61 -2.43 5.50
CA PRO A 59 2.40 -1.03 5.18
C PRO A 59 3.65 -0.39 4.57
N LEU A 60 3.43 0.49 3.61
CA LEU A 60 4.48 1.18 2.86
C LEU A 60 4.48 2.65 3.25
N HIS A 61 5.61 3.13 3.75
CA HIS A 61 5.84 4.54 4.01
C HIS A 61 6.54 5.16 2.80
N ILE A 62 5.85 6.07 2.12
CA ILE A 62 6.29 6.66 0.86
C ILE A 62 6.61 8.12 1.10
N THR A 63 7.82 8.51 0.71
CA THR A 63 8.38 9.86 0.86
C THR A 63 8.84 10.40 -0.48
N PRO A 64 9.20 11.69 -0.58
CA PRO A 64 9.79 12.24 -1.80
C PRO A 64 11.09 11.58 -2.27
N LYS A 65 11.71 10.71 -1.46
CA LYS A 65 12.93 9.99 -1.83
C LYS A 65 12.68 8.71 -2.61
N THR A 66 11.43 8.27 -2.71
CA THR A 66 11.07 6.98 -3.33
C THR A 66 10.04 7.14 -4.43
N ILE A 67 10.03 6.18 -5.36
CA ILE A 67 8.97 5.96 -6.34
C ILE A 67 8.26 4.68 -5.95
N LEU A 68 6.94 4.69 -5.99
CA LEU A 68 6.11 3.53 -5.74
C LEU A 68 5.44 3.07 -7.03
N LEU A 69 5.56 1.78 -7.35
CA LEU A 69 4.76 1.08 -8.34
C LEU A 69 3.76 0.19 -7.60
N LEU A 70 2.47 0.33 -7.90
CA LEU A 70 1.38 -0.52 -7.41
C LEU A 70 0.71 -1.27 -8.55
N SER A 71 0.35 -2.52 -8.32
CA SER A 71 -0.55 -3.24 -9.21
C SER A 71 -1.99 -2.71 -9.11
N SER A 72 -2.84 -3.03 -10.07
CA SER A 72 -4.28 -2.91 -9.90
C SER A 72 -4.73 -3.68 -8.65
N GLY A 73 -5.70 -3.14 -7.88
CA GLY A 73 -6.10 -3.75 -6.61
C GLY A 73 -6.69 -2.79 -5.59
N ASN A 74 -6.89 -3.28 -4.38
CA ASN A 74 -7.46 -2.53 -3.27
C ASN A 74 -6.37 -2.08 -2.30
N TYR A 75 -6.39 -0.78 -1.95
CA TYR A 75 -5.40 -0.15 -1.08
C TYR A 75 -6.08 0.82 -0.11
N LEU A 76 -5.49 1.00 1.08
CA LEU A 76 -5.85 2.10 1.97
C LEU A 76 -4.73 3.12 1.96
N PHE A 77 -5.10 4.38 1.79
CA PHE A 77 -4.15 5.49 1.76
C PHE A 77 -4.35 6.37 3.00
N THR A 78 -3.27 6.66 3.70
CA THR A 78 -3.24 7.70 4.74
C THR A 78 -2.29 8.79 4.28
N GLU A 79 -2.80 10.01 4.19
CA GLU A 79 -2.05 11.20 3.86
C GLU A 79 -2.13 12.13 5.07
N LYS A 80 -1.03 12.24 5.80
CA LYS A 80 -0.92 13.17 6.91
C LYS A 80 -0.52 14.55 6.39
N LEU A 81 -1.24 15.55 6.85
CA LEU A 81 -0.88 16.93 6.63
C LEU A 81 -0.24 17.45 7.92
N ASP A 82 0.93 16.93 8.27
CA ASP A 82 1.71 17.46 9.39
C ASP A 82 2.44 18.71 8.92
N GLY A 83 1.81 19.89 9.14
CA GLY A 83 2.36 21.19 8.77
C GLY A 83 1.68 21.85 7.55
N PRO A 84 2.22 22.97 7.07
CA PRO A 84 1.64 23.73 5.96
C PRO A 84 1.83 23.08 4.58
N GLU A 85 2.59 22.00 4.48
CA GLU A 85 2.89 21.35 3.22
C GLU A 85 1.89 20.21 2.93
N ARG A 86 1.10 20.42 1.86
CA ARG A 86 0.18 19.40 1.33
C ARG A 86 0.97 18.30 0.62
N VAL A 87 0.47 17.07 0.71
CA VAL A 87 1.00 15.98 -0.11
C VAL A 87 0.78 16.30 -1.58
N LYS A 88 1.87 16.29 -2.37
CA LYS A 88 1.84 16.45 -3.83
C LYS A 88 2.48 15.24 -4.49
N SER A 89 1.88 14.76 -5.55
CA SER A 89 2.43 13.68 -6.35
C SER A 89 1.97 13.75 -7.80
N ILE A 90 2.71 13.09 -8.67
CA ILE A 90 2.24 12.77 -10.03
C ILE A 90 1.85 11.29 -9.97
N LEU A 91 0.62 10.99 -10.33
CA LEU A 91 0.11 9.63 -10.45
C LEU A 91 0.09 9.24 -11.92
N ILE A 92 0.76 8.14 -12.26
CA ILE A 92 0.81 7.61 -13.61
C ILE A 92 0.01 6.32 -13.61
N PHE A 93 -1.12 6.30 -14.30
CA PHE A 93 -1.94 5.10 -14.47
C PHE A 93 -1.68 4.49 -15.84
N PHE A 94 -1.62 3.16 -15.91
CA PHE A 94 -1.38 2.45 -17.15
C PHE A 94 -1.86 1.01 -17.08
N ASP A 95 -2.19 0.46 -18.25
CA ASP A 95 -2.64 -0.91 -18.37
C ASP A 95 -1.48 -1.90 -18.17
N ARG A 96 -1.82 -3.07 -17.63
CA ARG A 96 -0.88 -4.16 -17.37
C ARG A 96 -0.02 -4.54 -18.57
N GLU A 97 -0.58 -4.48 -19.77
CA GLU A 97 0.08 -4.89 -21.00
C GLU A 97 1.37 -4.11 -21.26
N TYR A 98 1.43 -2.83 -20.88
CA TYR A 98 2.64 -2.02 -21.01
C TYR A 98 3.83 -2.63 -20.27
N LEU A 99 3.65 -2.99 -19.01
CA LEU A 99 4.73 -3.59 -18.21
C LEU A 99 5.10 -4.98 -18.76
N GLN A 100 4.10 -5.78 -19.12
CA GLN A 100 4.34 -7.11 -19.68
C GLN A 100 5.10 -7.05 -21.00
N ASN A 101 4.83 -6.08 -21.87
CA ASN A 101 5.54 -5.89 -23.13
C ASN A 101 7.00 -5.52 -22.90
N ILE A 102 7.30 -4.66 -21.94
CA ILE A 102 8.69 -4.31 -21.58
C ILE A 102 9.42 -5.53 -21.02
N ILE A 103 8.79 -6.27 -20.12
CA ILE A 103 9.38 -7.50 -19.55
C ILE A 103 9.66 -8.53 -20.65
N LYS A 104 8.74 -8.74 -21.59
CA LYS A 104 8.92 -9.67 -22.72
C LYS A 104 9.99 -9.23 -23.72
N ALA A 105 10.11 -7.92 -23.96
CA ALA A 105 11.11 -7.36 -24.88
C ALA A 105 12.53 -7.37 -24.30
N SER A 106 12.66 -7.55 -22.99
CA SER A 106 13.96 -7.54 -22.32
C SER A 106 14.64 -8.90 -22.44
N ALA A 107 15.94 -8.88 -22.76
CA ALA A 107 16.79 -10.08 -22.85
C ALA A 107 17.30 -10.58 -21.47
N HIS A 108 16.79 -10.03 -20.36
CA HIS A 108 17.26 -10.39 -19.02
C HIS A 108 16.62 -11.71 -18.56
N PRO A 109 17.42 -12.77 -18.34
CA PRO A 109 16.87 -14.02 -17.82
C PRO A 109 16.32 -13.81 -16.41
N SER A 110 15.03 -14.06 -16.25
CA SER A 110 14.40 -14.05 -14.93
C SER A 110 14.97 -15.18 -14.07
N LYS A 111 15.67 -14.85 -13.01
CA LYS A 111 15.82 -15.80 -11.91
C LYS A 111 14.42 -15.96 -11.29
N LYS A 112 13.87 -17.16 -11.35
CA LYS A 112 12.56 -17.47 -10.74
C LYS A 112 12.64 -17.21 -9.24
N SER A 113 12.24 -16.01 -8.81
CA SER A 113 11.92 -15.76 -7.42
C SER A 113 10.54 -16.38 -7.12
N SER A 114 10.44 -17.03 -5.98
CA SER A 114 9.17 -17.59 -5.50
C SER A 114 8.21 -16.52 -4.96
N GLU A 115 8.69 -15.31 -4.71
CA GLU A 115 7.91 -14.26 -4.06
C GLU A 115 7.39 -13.27 -5.11
N LYS A 116 6.06 -13.27 -5.31
CA LYS A 116 5.35 -12.30 -6.14
C LYS A 116 4.74 -11.23 -5.24
N ILE A 117 5.03 -9.97 -5.53
CA ILE A 117 4.59 -8.83 -4.73
C ILE A 117 3.83 -7.82 -5.59
N PRO A 118 2.72 -7.22 -5.05
CA PRO A 118 1.87 -6.30 -5.79
C PRO A 118 2.39 -4.87 -5.80
N TYR A 119 3.56 -4.63 -5.27
CA TYR A 119 4.16 -3.31 -5.22
C TYR A 119 5.68 -3.39 -5.37
N SER A 120 6.27 -2.29 -5.78
CA SER A 120 7.71 -2.12 -5.81
C SER A 120 8.08 -0.70 -5.39
N LEU A 121 9.15 -0.58 -4.61
CA LEU A 121 9.73 0.70 -4.20
C LEU A 121 11.08 0.86 -4.85
N PHE A 122 11.34 2.05 -5.38
CA PHE A 122 12.59 2.40 -6.03
C PHE A 122 13.12 3.70 -5.41
N ASP A 123 14.39 3.73 -5.04
CA ASP A 123 15.03 4.95 -4.59
C ASP A 123 15.23 5.91 -5.77
N LYS A 124 14.89 7.19 -5.54
CA LYS A 124 15.13 8.24 -6.52
C LYS A 124 16.63 8.55 -6.62
N ASP A 125 17.08 8.69 -7.84
CA ASP A 125 18.38 9.19 -8.20
C ASP A 125 18.28 10.46 -9.03
N GLU A 126 19.41 10.95 -9.52
CA GLU A 126 19.47 12.16 -10.34
C GLU A 126 18.64 12.03 -11.62
N TYR A 127 18.70 10.88 -12.30
CA TYR A 127 17.92 10.64 -13.50
C TYR A 127 16.41 10.73 -13.21
N LEU A 128 15.94 10.06 -12.17
CA LEU A 128 14.54 10.05 -11.78
C LEU A 128 14.05 11.43 -11.32
N ASN A 129 14.90 12.22 -10.67
CA ASN A 129 14.56 13.60 -10.33
C ASN A 129 14.43 14.48 -11.60
N ASN A 130 15.33 14.35 -12.57
CA ASN A 130 15.26 15.04 -13.85
C ASN A 130 14.03 14.60 -14.66
N PHE A 131 13.70 13.30 -14.65
CA PHE A 131 12.48 12.77 -15.25
C PHE A 131 11.23 13.45 -14.65
N ILE A 132 11.11 13.50 -13.32
CA ILE A 132 9.98 14.15 -12.62
C ILE A 132 9.87 15.62 -13.02
N SER A 133 10.96 16.37 -13.01
CA SER A 133 10.98 17.79 -13.40
C SER A 133 10.53 17.98 -14.86
N SER A 134 10.93 17.09 -15.76
CA SER A 134 10.47 17.11 -17.16
C SER A 134 8.98 16.84 -17.29
N VAL A 135 8.42 15.92 -16.50
CA VAL A 135 6.98 15.63 -16.47
C VAL A 135 6.21 16.80 -15.89
N GLU A 136 6.68 17.45 -14.81
CA GLU A 136 6.06 18.65 -14.22
C GLU A 136 5.96 19.78 -15.26
N THR A 137 7.02 19.98 -16.05
CA THR A 137 7.04 20.95 -17.15
C THR A 137 5.99 20.61 -18.20
N LEU A 138 5.88 19.35 -18.61
CA LEU A 138 4.89 18.90 -19.60
C LEU A 138 3.45 19.04 -19.07
N LEU A 139 3.19 18.69 -17.81
CA LEU A 139 1.88 18.83 -17.17
C LEU A 139 1.43 20.30 -17.07
N SER A 140 2.38 21.22 -16.99
CA SER A 140 2.12 22.68 -16.99
C SER A 140 1.90 23.25 -18.39
N SER A 141 2.09 22.45 -19.43
CA SER A 141 1.98 22.85 -20.84
C SER A 141 0.77 22.19 -21.50
N ASN A 142 0.28 22.81 -22.59
CA ASN A 142 -0.81 22.26 -23.39
C ASN A 142 -0.34 21.22 -24.43
N ILE A 143 0.93 20.80 -24.40
CA ILE A 143 1.51 19.91 -25.43
C ILE A 143 1.69 18.46 -24.94
N PHE A 144 1.30 18.12 -23.71
CA PHE A 144 1.45 16.77 -23.16
C PHE A 144 0.39 15.81 -23.72
N SER A 145 0.50 15.53 -25.02
CA SER A 145 -0.39 14.62 -25.75
C SER A 145 -0.32 13.18 -25.25
N GLU A 146 -1.31 12.34 -25.58
CA GLU A 146 -1.33 10.91 -25.23
C GLU A 146 -0.07 10.18 -25.72
N SER A 147 0.39 10.45 -26.93
CA SER A 147 1.62 9.85 -27.47
C SER A 147 2.86 10.22 -26.66
N MET A 148 2.94 11.46 -26.15
CA MET A 148 4.02 11.87 -25.26
C MET A 148 3.92 11.20 -23.89
N GLN A 149 2.71 11.01 -23.35
CA GLN A 149 2.51 10.27 -22.10
C GLN A 149 2.97 8.81 -22.22
N VAL A 150 2.64 8.15 -23.33
CA VAL A 150 3.12 6.80 -23.64
C VAL A 150 4.64 6.76 -23.74
N ALA A 151 5.26 7.71 -24.45
CA ALA A 151 6.71 7.80 -24.58
C ALA A 151 7.40 8.00 -23.19
N LYS A 152 6.86 8.88 -22.37
CA LYS A 152 7.36 9.12 -21.00
C LYS A 152 7.19 7.91 -20.07
N LEU A 153 6.08 7.19 -20.16
CA LEU A 153 5.93 5.94 -19.43
C LEU A 153 6.95 4.89 -19.86
N ASN A 154 7.14 4.72 -21.18
CA ASN A 154 8.13 3.77 -21.71
C ASN A 154 9.55 4.12 -21.26
N GLU A 155 9.95 5.39 -21.33
CA GLU A 155 11.23 5.88 -20.81
C GLU A 155 11.44 5.45 -19.35
N LEU A 156 10.46 5.71 -18.49
CA LEU A 156 10.53 5.38 -17.07
C LEU A 156 10.60 3.87 -16.82
N LEU A 157 9.73 3.10 -17.46
CA LEU A 157 9.68 1.65 -17.26
C LEU A 157 10.94 0.95 -17.78
N VAL A 158 11.48 1.37 -18.94
CA VAL A 158 12.76 0.85 -19.48
C VAL A 158 13.91 1.18 -18.52
N TYR A 159 13.97 2.39 -18.00
CA TYR A 159 14.98 2.78 -17.02
C TYR A 159 14.90 1.92 -15.74
N LEU A 160 13.70 1.80 -15.17
CA LEU A 160 13.48 1.00 -13.95
C LEU A 160 13.81 -0.48 -14.20
N PHE A 161 13.44 -1.01 -15.37
CA PHE A 161 13.72 -2.40 -15.71
C PHE A 161 15.23 -2.67 -15.85
N ASN A 162 15.96 -1.79 -16.49
CA ASN A 162 17.42 -1.94 -16.64
C ASN A 162 18.15 -1.85 -15.29
N LYS A 163 17.63 -1.03 -14.39
CA LYS A 163 18.24 -0.83 -13.06
C LYS A 163 17.79 -1.88 -12.03
N TYR A 164 16.53 -2.33 -12.09
CA TYR A 164 15.91 -3.23 -11.11
C TYR A 164 15.17 -4.40 -11.76
N PRO A 165 15.83 -5.21 -12.61
CA PRO A 165 15.15 -6.25 -13.40
C PRO A 165 14.44 -7.29 -12.53
N GLU A 166 15.08 -7.76 -11.45
CA GLU A 166 14.49 -8.77 -10.56
C GLU A 166 13.23 -8.26 -9.85
N THR A 167 13.23 -6.98 -9.43
CA THR A 167 12.08 -6.35 -8.76
C THR A 167 10.87 -6.30 -9.68
N LEU A 168 11.07 -5.92 -10.94
CA LEU A 168 9.96 -5.85 -11.92
C LEU A 168 9.50 -7.22 -12.40
N HIS A 169 10.37 -8.22 -12.47
CA HIS A 169 9.96 -9.60 -12.72
C HIS A 169 9.11 -10.21 -11.60
N ASN A 170 9.32 -9.76 -10.36
CA ASN A 170 8.55 -10.23 -9.19
C ASN A 170 7.24 -9.47 -8.99
N PHE A 171 7.07 -8.35 -9.67
CA PHE A 171 5.86 -7.54 -9.59
C PHE A 171 4.68 -8.26 -10.26
N GLN A 172 3.58 -8.45 -9.51
CA GLN A 172 2.38 -9.14 -10.00
C GLN A 172 1.12 -8.71 -9.23
N ASP A 173 -0.03 -8.81 -9.85
CA ASP A 173 -1.32 -8.61 -9.21
C ASP A 173 -1.58 -9.62 -8.09
N VAL A 174 -1.99 -9.12 -6.91
CA VAL A 174 -2.31 -9.95 -5.73
C VAL A 174 -3.40 -10.98 -6.05
N SER A 175 -4.42 -10.58 -6.82
CA SER A 175 -5.55 -11.46 -7.16
C SER A 175 -5.16 -12.65 -8.02
N GLU A 176 -4.03 -12.58 -8.72
CA GLU A 176 -3.52 -13.65 -9.56
C GLU A 176 -2.42 -14.47 -8.90
N ALA A 177 -1.67 -13.83 -7.99
CA ALA A 177 -0.54 -14.44 -7.32
C ALA A 177 -0.93 -15.31 -6.13
N LEU A 178 -2.02 -14.95 -5.42
CA LEU A 178 -2.38 -15.52 -4.12
C LEU A 178 -3.83 -16.01 -4.09
N THR A 179 -4.03 -17.15 -3.45
CA THR A 179 -5.37 -17.63 -3.08
C THR A 179 -6.06 -16.71 -2.07
N ILE A 180 -7.36 -16.84 -1.89
CA ILE A 180 -8.11 -16.06 -0.89
C ILE A 180 -7.56 -16.32 0.51
N GLU A 181 -7.25 -17.56 0.82
CA GLU A 181 -6.69 -18.00 2.09
C GLU A 181 -5.35 -17.35 2.38
N GLU A 182 -4.43 -17.37 1.42
CA GLU A 182 -3.12 -16.71 1.53
C GLU A 182 -3.24 -15.19 1.69
N ARG A 183 -4.17 -14.56 0.95
CA ARG A 183 -4.45 -13.12 1.12
C ARG A 183 -4.93 -12.79 2.52
N ILE A 184 -5.82 -13.61 3.09
CA ILE A 184 -6.33 -13.43 4.46
C ILE A 184 -5.21 -13.63 5.49
N GLN A 185 -4.38 -14.66 5.32
CA GLN A 185 -3.25 -14.91 6.22
C GLN A 185 -2.24 -13.77 6.18
N ASN A 186 -1.83 -13.33 5.00
CA ASN A 186 -0.89 -12.22 4.82
C ASN A 186 -1.45 -10.93 5.41
N ALA A 187 -2.69 -10.55 5.07
CA ALA A 187 -3.31 -9.33 5.59
C ALA A 187 -3.40 -9.33 7.12
N ALA A 188 -3.78 -10.44 7.73
CA ALA A 188 -3.87 -10.56 9.18
C ALA A 188 -2.51 -10.45 9.86
N GLN A 189 -1.51 -11.22 9.39
CA GLN A 189 -0.18 -11.26 9.99
C GLN A 189 0.59 -9.95 9.84
N GLN A 190 0.54 -9.34 8.65
CA GLN A 190 1.31 -8.13 8.35
C GLN A 190 0.66 -6.86 8.91
N ASN A 191 -0.64 -6.90 9.21
CA ASN A 191 -1.39 -5.73 9.67
C ASN A 191 -1.92 -5.84 11.10
N VAL A 192 -1.51 -6.84 11.86
CA VAL A 192 -2.02 -7.06 13.23
C VAL A 192 -1.83 -5.85 14.15
N PHE A 193 -0.72 -5.11 13.98
CA PHE A 193 -0.39 -3.92 14.80
C PHE A 193 -0.81 -2.59 14.18
N ASN A 194 -1.39 -2.59 12.97
CA ASN A 194 -1.70 -1.37 12.23
C ASN A 194 -3.10 -0.80 12.53
N ASN A 195 -3.79 -1.32 13.51
CA ASN A 195 -5.13 -0.88 13.90
C ASN A 195 -6.11 -0.80 12.72
N LEU A 196 -6.09 -1.80 11.84
CA LEU A 196 -7.08 -1.94 10.78
C LEU A 196 -8.32 -2.64 11.32
N SER A 197 -9.49 -2.17 10.90
CA SER A 197 -10.76 -2.84 11.14
C SER A 197 -10.89 -4.11 10.31
N VAL A 198 -11.74 -5.03 10.73
CA VAL A 198 -12.00 -6.26 9.97
C VAL A 198 -12.56 -5.99 8.58
N SER A 199 -13.31 -4.88 8.39
CA SER A 199 -13.80 -4.45 7.09
C SER A 199 -12.69 -3.93 6.17
N GLU A 200 -11.68 -3.25 6.72
CA GLU A 200 -10.50 -2.79 5.98
C GLU A 200 -9.63 -3.98 5.54
N LEU A 201 -9.43 -4.96 6.43
CA LEU A 201 -8.73 -6.19 6.07
C LEU A 201 -9.46 -6.97 4.96
N ALA A 202 -10.79 -7.10 5.05
CA ALA A 202 -11.59 -7.73 4.01
C ALA A 202 -11.45 -7.00 2.66
N PHE A 203 -11.46 -5.66 2.69
CA PHE A 203 -11.25 -4.84 1.50
C PHE A 203 -9.87 -5.08 0.87
N LEU A 204 -8.80 -5.07 1.67
CA LEU A 204 -7.44 -5.37 1.21
C LEU A 204 -7.31 -6.79 0.62
N CYS A 205 -8.10 -7.74 1.11
CA CYS A 205 -8.13 -9.11 0.59
C CYS A 205 -9.02 -9.29 -0.65
N HIS A 206 -9.66 -8.23 -1.18
CA HIS A 206 -10.58 -8.31 -2.32
C HIS A 206 -11.77 -9.25 -2.10
N VAL A 207 -12.28 -9.32 -0.86
CA VAL A 207 -13.44 -10.15 -0.51
C VAL A 207 -14.47 -9.34 0.28
N SER A 208 -15.71 -9.82 0.31
CA SER A 208 -16.74 -9.24 1.17
C SER A 208 -16.45 -9.52 2.64
N LEU A 209 -16.93 -8.64 3.54
CA LEU A 209 -16.76 -8.83 4.98
C LEU A 209 -17.32 -10.17 5.49
N PRO A 210 -18.51 -10.66 5.05
CA PRO A 210 -18.98 -11.99 5.42
C PRO A 210 -18.05 -13.11 4.95
N THR A 211 -17.54 -13.04 3.71
CA THR A 211 -16.58 -14.01 3.17
C THR A 211 -15.29 -14.01 3.97
N PHE A 212 -14.74 -12.84 4.29
CA PHE A 212 -13.55 -12.71 5.12
C PHE A 212 -13.74 -13.37 6.48
N LYS A 213 -14.81 -13.03 7.21
CA LYS A 213 -15.10 -13.59 8.53
C LYS A 213 -15.24 -15.12 8.48
N ARG A 214 -15.99 -15.65 7.51
CA ARG A 214 -16.19 -17.10 7.34
C ARG A 214 -14.86 -17.83 7.06
N LYS A 215 -14.07 -17.34 6.10
CA LYS A 215 -12.78 -17.93 5.73
C LYS A 215 -11.76 -17.81 6.86
N PHE A 216 -11.73 -16.68 7.55
CA PHE A 216 -10.88 -16.47 8.71
C PHE A 216 -11.18 -17.46 9.85
N GLN A 217 -12.48 -17.69 10.14
CA GLN A 217 -12.92 -18.67 11.12
C GLN A 217 -12.49 -20.11 10.74
N GLN A 218 -12.52 -20.44 9.45
CA GLN A 218 -12.04 -21.72 8.95
C GLN A 218 -10.54 -21.90 9.12
N LEU A 219 -9.75 -20.85 8.91
CA LEU A 219 -8.29 -20.86 8.98
C LEU A 219 -7.76 -20.89 10.44
N TYR A 220 -8.38 -20.13 11.33
CA TYR A 220 -7.85 -19.88 12.68
C TYR A 220 -8.72 -20.39 13.82
N ASN A 221 -9.87 -20.98 13.53
CA ASN A 221 -10.87 -21.39 14.53
C ASN A 221 -11.32 -20.28 15.50
N GLN A 222 -11.12 -19.02 15.10
CA GLN A 222 -11.42 -17.82 15.88
C GLN A 222 -11.95 -16.70 14.99
N SER A 223 -12.72 -15.78 15.60
CA SER A 223 -13.11 -14.56 14.88
C SER A 223 -11.88 -13.65 14.64
N PRO A 224 -11.84 -12.88 13.54
CA PRO A 224 -10.71 -12.00 13.24
C PRO A 224 -10.34 -11.07 14.38
N GLY A 225 -11.33 -10.39 14.98
CA GLY A 225 -11.07 -9.46 16.09
C GLY A 225 -10.44 -10.13 17.31
N LYS A 226 -10.95 -11.31 17.69
CA LYS A 226 -10.45 -12.08 18.83
C LYS A 226 -9.01 -12.58 18.60
N TRP A 227 -8.74 -13.07 17.39
CA TRP A 227 -7.40 -13.50 17.01
C TRP A 227 -6.40 -12.33 17.02
N MET A 228 -6.74 -11.19 16.42
CA MET A 228 -5.87 -10.02 16.40
C MET A 228 -5.61 -9.47 17.80
N GLN A 229 -6.63 -9.42 18.65
CA GLN A 229 -6.48 -9.02 20.05
C GLN A 229 -5.50 -9.95 20.79
N LEU A 230 -5.65 -11.25 20.62
CA LEU A 230 -4.76 -12.25 21.21
C LEU A 230 -3.30 -12.04 20.77
N GLN A 231 -3.06 -11.87 19.46
CA GLN A 231 -1.71 -11.61 18.94
C GLN A 231 -1.09 -10.34 19.55
N ARG A 232 -1.85 -9.25 19.61
CA ARG A 232 -1.42 -7.98 20.20
C ARG A 232 -1.06 -8.12 21.68
N ILE A 233 -1.91 -8.77 22.45
CA ILE A 233 -1.71 -8.94 23.90
C ILE A 233 -0.56 -9.90 24.20
N THR A 234 -0.41 -10.99 23.45
CA THR A 234 0.72 -11.91 23.61
C THR A 234 2.05 -11.20 23.31
N THR A 235 2.10 -10.43 22.21
CA THR A 235 3.29 -9.63 21.88
C THR A 235 3.58 -8.56 22.93
N ALA A 236 2.54 -7.93 23.49
CA ALA A 236 2.70 -6.97 24.59
C ALA A 236 3.35 -7.61 25.82
N GLY A 237 2.92 -8.82 26.20
CA GLY A 237 3.55 -9.58 27.29
C GLY A 237 5.05 -9.83 27.06
N GLN A 238 5.42 -10.21 25.82
CA GLN A 238 6.82 -10.41 25.45
C GLN A 238 7.65 -9.11 25.54
N LEU A 239 7.08 -7.96 25.10
CA LEU A 239 7.76 -6.66 25.18
C LEU A 239 7.93 -6.19 26.63
N LEU A 240 6.91 -6.34 27.48
CA LEU A 240 6.99 -6.03 28.89
C LEU A 240 8.04 -6.89 29.61
N HIS A 241 8.07 -8.18 29.33
CA HIS A 241 9.10 -9.08 29.88
C HIS A 241 10.54 -8.70 29.44
N LYS A 242 10.69 -8.06 28.26
CA LYS A 242 11.96 -7.47 27.81
C LYS A 242 12.27 -6.09 28.44
N GLY A 243 11.42 -5.61 29.34
CA GLY A 243 11.62 -4.34 30.05
C GLY A 243 11.13 -3.09 29.32
N VAL A 244 10.38 -3.23 28.19
CA VAL A 244 9.77 -2.08 27.53
C VAL A 244 8.65 -1.51 28.41
N LYS A 245 8.59 -0.19 28.56
CA LYS A 245 7.60 0.47 29.45
C LYS A 245 6.17 0.30 28.93
N PRO A 246 5.18 0.07 29.80
CA PRO A 246 3.77 -0.04 29.41
C PRO A 246 3.26 1.15 28.57
N SER A 247 3.77 2.37 28.84
CA SER A 247 3.46 3.59 28.09
C SER A 247 3.96 3.60 26.65
N GLU A 248 4.87 2.72 26.29
CA GLU A 248 5.40 2.57 24.93
C GLU A 248 4.80 1.33 24.24
N VAL A 249 4.59 0.26 25.04
CA VAL A 249 4.11 -1.04 24.52
C VAL A 249 2.74 -0.91 23.84
N TYR A 250 1.77 -0.18 24.45
CA TYR A 250 0.43 -0.12 23.89
C TYR A 250 0.39 0.46 22.46
N LEU A 251 1.23 1.45 22.19
CA LEU A 251 1.37 2.02 20.82
C LEU A 251 1.99 1.01 19.85
N GLN A 252 3.07 0.32 20.30
CA GLN A 252 3.77 -0.65 19.46
C GLN A 252 2.89 -1.85 19.06
N VAL A 253 1.96 -2.23 19.92
CA VAL A 253 1.03 -3.34 19.64
C VAL A 253 -0.31 -2.89 19.06
N GLY A 254 -0.42 -1.63 18.61
CA GLY A 254 -1.55 -1.13 17.83
C GLY A 254 -2.80 -0.78 18.64
N TYR A 255 -2.66 -0.37 19.91
CA TYR A 255 -3.75 0.24 20.67
C TYR A 255 -3.67 1.77 20.58
N GLU A 256 -4.83 2.41 20.45
CA GLU A 256 -4.93 3.88 20.38
C GLU A 256 -4.83 4.55 21.76
N ASN A 257 -5.23 3.84 22.82
CA ASN A 257 -5.20 4.37 24.18
C ASN A 257 -4.78 3.32 25.20
N HIS A 258 -4.18 3.81 26.27
CA HIS A 258 -3.64 2.99 27.35
C HIS A 258 -4.73 2.26 28.16
N SER A 259 -5.94 2.83 28.26
CA SER A 259 -7.03 2.23 29.04
C SER A 259 -7.54 0.94 28.42
N SER A 260 -7.87 0.96 27.11
CA SER A 260 -8.30 -0.23 26.37
C SER A 260 -7.22 -1.31 26.34
N PHE A 261 -5.95 -0.91 26.21
CA PHE A 261 -4.83 -1.83 26.31
C PHE A 261 -4.76 -2.50 27.69
N SER A 262 -4.78 -1.70 28.77
CA SER A 262 -4.66 -2.22 30.13
C SER A 262 -5.81 -3.15 30.51
N GLN A 263 -7.02 -2.85 30.06
CA GLN A 263 -8.18 -3.71 30.26
C GLN A 263 -7.99 -5.06 29.54
N ALA A 264 -7.70 -5.02 28.24
CA ALA A 264 -7.50 -6.24 27.44
C ALA A 264 -6.32 -7.09 27.98
N PHE A 265 -5.26 -6.43 28.44
CA PHE A 265 -4.11 -7.10 29.02
C PHE A 265 -4.47 -7.81 30.33
N LYS A 266 -5.21 -7.11 31.23
CA LYS A 266 -5.67 -7.68 32.50
C LYS A 266 -6.65 -8.84 32.28
N GLU A 267 -7.55 -8.73 31.29
CA GLU A 267 -8.48 -9.82 30.94
C GLU A 267 -7.74 -11.08 30.50
N HIS A 268 -6.59 -10.93 29.84
CA HIS A 268 -5.81 -12.06 29.32
C HIS A 268 -4.82 -12.64 30.34
N PHE A 269 -4.06 -11.79 31.03
CA PHE A 269 -2.99 -12.22 31.94
C PHE A 269 -3.38 -12.18 33.43
N GLY A 270 -4.55 -11.65 33.79
CA GLY A 270 -4.99 -11.48 35.17
C GLY A 270 -4.31 -10.32 35.93
N LEU A 271 -3.28 -9.70 35.36
CA LEU A 271 -2.47 -8.64 35.94
C LEU A 271 -2.49 -7.38 35.06
N LEU A 272 -2.27 -6.22 35.67
CA LEU A 272 -2.09 -4.99 34.91
C LEU A 272 -0.70 -4.98 34.23
N PRO A 273 -0.54 -4.29 33.09
CA PRO A 273 0.75 -4.22 32.37
C PRO A 273 1.92 -3.74 33.24
N LYS A 274 1.67 -2.82 34.20
CA LYS A 274 2.68 -2.29 35.13
C LYS A 274 3.17 -3.32 36.14
N ASP A 275 2.35 -4.33 36.45
CA ASP A 275 2.61 -5.36 37.46
C ASP A 275 3.13 -6.67 36.83
N TYR A 276 3.20 -6.72 35.50
CA TYR A 276 3.67 -7.86 34.72
C TYR A 276 5.20 -7.76 34.55
N LYS A 277 5.94 -8.77 35.02
CA LYS A 277 7.42 -8.85 34.96
C LYS A 277 7.90 -10.07 34.19
#